data_9f521dc248d66f68092ed87a32148097
#
_entry.id   9f521dc248d66f68092ed87a32148097
#
_cell.length_a   1.000
_cell.length_b   1.000
_cell.length_c   1.000
_cell.angle_alpha   90.00
_cell.angle_beta   90.00
_cell.angle_gamma   90.00
#
_symmetry.space_group_name_H-M   'P 1'
#
loop_
_entity.id
_entity.type
_entity.pdbx_description
1 polymer ?
#
loop_
_entity_poly.entity_id
_entity_poly.type
_entity_poly.pdbx_seq_one_letter_code
_entity_poly.pdbx_strand_id
1 'polypeptide(L)'
;FGKVTDAYTMTESVRDEITVRIVYEGRAAKVALNNTELEKIERYYEEVAIEGANEYQIEKSKQESAKMNAILGDPKRLQNVAEDFVVHYGKRVSEGATLKGKAMFVCSTREIAYDLYRRITALRPEWNRVREAEEGAVLSDKDKRELKPIERIKMVMTRDKDDPKELFDMLGTKEDRKKLDRQFKNEKSNFKIAIVVDMWLTGFDVPSLDTIYIDKPIQQHNLIQTISRVNR
;
A
#
# COMPACT_ATOMS: atom_id res chain seq x y z
N PHE A 1 9.92 -32.27 -4.34
CA PHE A 1 10.46 -31.68 -3.11
C PHE A 1 10.39 -32.72 -1.99
N GLY A 2 11.49 -32.88 -1.20
CA GLY A 2 11.58 -33.85 -0.10
C GLY A 2 10.70 -33.46 1.11
N LYS A 3 10.70 -34.33 2.14
CA LYS A 3 10.04 -34.02 3.41
C LYS A 3 10.70 -32.80 4.06
N VAL A 4 9.89 -31.92 4.66
CA VAL A 4 10.41 -30.81 5.49
C VAL A 4 11.20 -31.42 6.63
N THR A 5 12.50 -31.12 6.71
CA THR A 5 13.41 -31.64 7.73
C THR A 5 13.46 -30.71 8.96
N ASP A 6 13.21 -29.41 8.75
CA ASP A 6 13.13 -28.40 9.80
C ASP A 6 12.25 -27.24 9.31
N ALA A 7 11.57 -26.55 10.22
CA ALA A 7 10.72 -25.41 9.92
C ALA A 7 10.89 -24.34 11.01
N TYR A 8 11.42 -23.19 10.62
CA TYR A 8 11.47 -22.01 11.48
C TYR A 8 10.27 -21.10 11.18
N THR A 9 9.33 -21.03 12.10
CA THR A 9 8.06 -20.35 11.92
C THR A 9 8.16 -18.86 12.28
N MET A 10 7.21 -18.04 11.78
CA MET A 10 7.09 -16.64 12.20
C MET A 10 6.88 -16.48 13.70
N THR A 11 6.19 -17.42 14.35
CA THR A 11 5.99 -17.41 15.82
C THR A 11 7.31 -17.62 16.56
N GLU A 12 8.15 -18.53 16.07
CA GLU A 12 9.48 -18.75 16.63
C GLU A 12 10.37 -17.54 16.41
N SER A 13 10.34 -16.93 15.22
CA SER A 13 11.10 -15.73 14.91
C SER A 13 10.72 -14.53 15.80
N VAL A 14 9.45 -14.38 16.13
CA VAL A 14 8.99 -13.34 17.09
C VAL A 14 9.44 -13.67 18.51
N ARG A 15 9.35 -14.96 18.94
CA ARG A 15 9.81 -15.40 20.28
C ARG A 15 11.31 -15.19 20.45
N ASP A 16 12.09 -15.42 19.38
CA ASP A 16 13.54 -15.27 19.36
C ASP A 16 13.98 -13.81 19.09
N GLU A 17 13.01 -12.86 19.10
CA GLU A 17 13.22 -11.41 18.92
C GLU A 17 13.88 -11.02 17.58
N ILE A 18 13.83 -11.90 16.58
CA ILE A 18 14.39 -11.66 15.23
C ILE A 18 13.42 -10.79 14.42
N THR A 19 12.12 -10.96 14.62
CA THR A 19 11.08 -10.19 13.94
C THR A 19 10.04 -9.66 14.94
N VAL A 20 9.33 -8.58 14.57
CA VAL A 20 8.27 -8.01 15.39
C VAL A 20 6.94 -8.72 15.14
N ARG A 21 6.04 -8.66 16.13
CA ARG A 21 4.69 -9.20 16.00
C ARG A 21 3.87 -8.41 14.99
N ILE A 22 3.29 -9.10 14.02
CA ILE A 22 2.32 -8.52 13.09
C ILE A 22 0.95 -8.46 13.77
N VAL A 23 0.33 -7.28 13.73
CA VAL A 23 -1.06 -7.06 14.14
C VAL A 23 -1.89 -6.85 12.88
N TYR A 24 -2.89 -7.67 12.68
CA TYR A 24 -3.85 -7.56 11.59
C TYR A 24 -5.14 -6.91 12.10
N GLU A 25 -5.61 -5.89 11.40
CA GLU A 25 -6.89 -5.23 11.66
C GLU A 25 -7.74 -5.27 10.37
N GLY A 26 -8.82 -6.05 10.39
CA GLY A 26 -9.82 -6.03 9.33
C GLY A 26 -10.64 -4.75 9.43
N ARG A 27 -10.39 -3.80 8.56
CA ARG A 27 -11.17 -2.57 8.45
C ARG A 27 -12.16 -2.77 7.31
N ALA A 28 -13.38 -3.21 7.65
CA ALA A 28 -14.49 -3.00 6.74
C ALA A 28 -14.69 -1.49 6.69
N ALA A 29 -14.13 -0.83 5.68
CA ALA A 29 -14.56 0.54 5.39
C ALA A 29 -16.07 0.48 5.41
N LYS A 30 -16.76 1.32 6.21
CA LYS A 30 -18.22 1.33 6.35
C LYS A 30 -18.85 1.75 5.03
N VAL A 31 -18.64 0.92 4.05
CA VAL A 31 -19.26 0.99 2.75
C VAL A 31 -20.62 0.36 2.96
N ALA A 32 -21.65 1.10 2.64
CA ALA A 32 -22.97 0.52 2.44
C ALA A 32 -22.96 -0.36 1.17
N LEU A 33 -22.11 -1.39 1.16
CA LEU A 33 -22.24 -2.49 0.22
C LEU A 33 -23.47 -3.28 0.69
N ASN A 34 -24.39 -3.56 -0.22
CA ASN A 34 -25.43 -4.52 0.02
C ASN A 34 -24.78 -5.84 0.43
N ASN A 35 -25.40 -6.57 1.37
CA ASN A 35 -24.92 -7.91 1.76
C ASN A 35 -24.64 -8.80 0.54
N THR A 36 -25.41 -8.65 -0.54
CA THR A 36 -25.23 -9.33 -1.83
C THR A 36 -23.90 -9.03 -2.52
N GLU A 37 -23.33 -7.85 -2.34
CA GLU A 37 -22.03 -7.47 -2.92
C GLU A 37 -20.87 -7.98 -2.07
N LEU A 38 -21.03 -7.99 -0.75
CA LEU A 38 -20.08 -8.63 0.17
C LEU A 38 -19.98 -10.14 -0.08
N GLU A 39 -21.13 -10.84 -0.23
CA GLU A 39 -21.15 -12.26 -0.56
C GLU A 39 -20.52 -12.59 -1.93
N LYS A 40 -20.61 -11.68 -2.90
CA LYS A 40 -19.92 -11.84 -4.20
C LYS A 40 -18.41 -11.68 -4.06
N ILE A 41 -17.96 -10.77 -3.20
CA ILE A 41 -16.55 -10.57 -2.89
C ILE A 41 -15.99 -11.80 -2.18
N GLU A 42 -16.66 -12.31 -1.17
CA GLU A 42 -16.25 -13.51 -0.43
C GLU A 42 -16.20 -14.74 -1.34
N ARG A 43 -17.21 -14.97 -2.18
CA ARG A 43 -17.23 -16.05 -3.17
C ARG A 43 -16.09 -15.96 -4.17
N TYR A 44 -15.77 -14.76 -4.66
CA TYR A 44 -14.63 -14.55 -5.55
C TYR A 44 -13.30 -14.94 -4.89
N TYR A 45 -13.12 -14.60 -3.62
CA TYR A 45 -11.91 -15.00 -2.88
C TYR A 45 -11.81 -16.51 -2.69
N GLU A 46 -12.93 -17.18 -2.42
CA GLU A 46 -12.98 -18.64 -2.28
C GLU A 46 -12.69 -19.35 -3.60
N GLU A 47 -13.26 -18.86 -4.71
CA GLU A 47 -13.06 -19.45 -6.04
C GLU A 47 -11.62 -19.26 -6.54
N VAL A 48 -11.01 -18.08 -6.37
CA VAL A 48 -9.60 -17.81 -6.74
C VAL A 48 -8.61 -18.62 -5.91
N ALA A 49 -8.97 -19.03 -4.70
CA ALA A 49 -8.12 -19.85 -3.83
C ALA A 49 -8.05 -21.33 -4.25
N ILE A 50 -8.99 -21.83 -5.07
CA ILE A 50 -9.19 -23.28 -5.32
C ILE A 50 -8.68 -23.75 -6.70
N GLU A 51 -8.46 -22.89 -7.71
CA GLU A 51 -8.36 -23.33 -9.10
C GLU A 51 -7.02 -23.17 -9.81
N GLY A 52 -6.59 -24.25 -10.50
CA GLY A 52 -5.54 -24.28 -11.54
C GLY A 52 -6.16 -24.01 -12.93
N ALA A 53 -5.45 -23.26 -13.77
CA ALA A 53 -5.99 -22.54 -14.93
C ALA A 53 -6.31 -23.38 -16.17
N ASN A 54 -7.57 -23.28 -16.64
CA ASN A 54 -8.03 -23.58 -18.00
C ASN A 54 -8.41 -22.27 -18.73
N GLU A 55 -8.41 -22.22 -20.08
CA GLU A 55 -8.77 -21.03 -20.86
C GLU A 55 -10.15 -20.43 -20.51
N TYR A 56 -11.15 -21.28 -20.27
CA TYR A 56 -12.47 -20.85 -19.79
C TYR A 56 -12.41 -20.17 -18.41
N GLN A 57 -11.56 -20.68 -17.54
CA GLN A 57 -11.33 -20.13 -16.19
C GLN A 57 -10.60 -18.78 -16.25
N ILE A 58 -9.69 -18.60 -17.23
CA ILE A 58 -9.00 -17.32 -17.47
C ILE A 58 -10.01 -16.23 -17.88
N GLU A 59 -10.94 -16.53 -18.77
CA GLU A 59 -11.96 -15.58 -19.23
C GLU A 59 -12.96 -15.23 -18.10
N LYS A 60 -13.42 -16.24 -17.36
CA LYS A 60 -14.26 -16.05 -16.17
C LYS A 60 -13.55 -15.22 -15.10
N SER A 61 -12.29 -15.53 -14.82
CA SER A 61 -11.45 -14.79 -13.87
C SER A 61 -11.24 -13.32 -14.29
N LYS A 62 -11.08 -13.02 -15.58
CA LYS A 62 -11.02 -11.65 -16.08
C LYS A 62 -12.32 -10.87 -15.88
N GLN A 63 -13.47 -11.49 -16.14
CA GLN A 63 -14.79 -10.88 -15.94
C GLN A 63 -15.06 -10.61 -14.46
N GLU A 64 -14.70 -11.53 -13.59
CA GLU A 64 -14.84 -11.40 -12.13
C GLU A 64 -13.88 -10.36 -11.56
N SER A 65 -12.64 -10.32 -12.05
CA SER A 65 -11.67 -9.28 -11.73
C SER A 65 -12.17 -7.88 -12.15
N ALA A 66 -12.79 -7.78 -13.33
CA ALA A 66 -13.38 -6.52 -13.78
C ALA A 66 -14.56 -6.08 -12.90
N LYS A 67 -15.43 -7.01 -12.50
CA LYS A 67 -16.53 -6.72 -11.55
C LYS A 67 -15.98 -6.29 -10.18
N MET A 68 -14.96 -6.98 -9.68
CA MET A 68 -14.31 -6.64 -8.42
C MET A 68 -13.71 -5.23 -8.49
N ASN A 69 -12.99 -4.91 -9.56
CA ASN A 69 -12.41 -3.58 -9.75
C ASN A 69 -13.48 -2.49 -9.87
N ALA A 70 -14.64 -2.78 -10.44
CA ALA A 70 -15.79 -1.87 -10.46
C ALA A 70 -16.31 -1.59 -9.04
N ILE A 71 -16.40 -2.61 -8.19
CA ILE A 71 -16.79 -2.45 -6.78
C ILE A 71 -15.72 -1.68 -5.99
N LEU A 72 -14.46 -2.06 -6.14
CA LEU A 72 -13.34 -1.39 -5.45
C LEU A 72 -13.18 0.07 -5.87
N GLY A 73 -13.50 0.39 -7.13
CA GLY A 73 -13.45 1.72 -7.70
C GLY A 73 -14.72 2.55 -7.52
N ASP A 74 -15.74 2.04 -6.83
CA ASP A 74 -16.96 2.82 -6.58
C ASP A 74 -16.63 4.16 -5.89
N PRO A 75 -17.10 5.31 -6.44
CA PRO A 75 -16.74 6.63 -5.94
C PRO A 75 -17.10 6.87 -4.46
N LYS A 76 -18.24 6.35 -3.99
CA LYS A 76 -18.65 6.48 -2.59
C LYS A 76 -17.78 5.64 -1.69
N ARG A 77 -17.48 4.42 -2.13
CA ARG A 77 -16.57 3.53 -1.43
C ARG A 77 -15.18 4.16 -1.29
N LEU A 78 -14.60 4.65 -2.37
CA LEU A 78 -13.28 5.28 -2.34
C LEU A 78 -13.25 6.52 -1.46
N GLN A 79 -14.34 7.30 -1.40
CA GLN A 79 -14.44 8.42 -0.49
C GLN A 79 -14.39 7.95 0.97
N ASN A 80 -15.17 6.93 1.32
CA ASN A 80 -15.17 6.37 2.67
C ASN A 80 -13.80 5.76 3.04
N VAL A 81 -13.14 5.08 2.10
CA VAL A 81 -11.79 4.52 2.28
C VAL A 81 -10.77 5.64 2.53
N ALA A 82 -10.85 6.73 1.76
CA ALA A 82 -9.95 7.87 1.94
C ALA A 82 -10.15 8.55 3.30
N GLU A 83 -11.39 8.74 3.73
CA GLU A 83 -11.75 9.32 5.04
C GLU A 83 -11.28 8.42 6.19
N ASP A 84 -11.55 7.13 6.11
CA ASP A 84 -11.10 6.15 7.11
C ASP A 84 -9.58 6.10 7.21
N PHE A 85 -8.89 6.06 6.07
CA PHE A 85 -7.42 6.08 6.02
C PHE A 85 -6.87 7.34 6.69
N VAL A 86 -7.38 8.51 6.34
CA VAL A 86 -6.90 9.79 6.88
C VAL A 86 -7.08 9.85 8.39
N VAL A 87 -8.24 9.43 8.90
CA VAL A 87 -8.53 9.39 10.33
C VAL A 87 -7.63 8.38 11.05
N HIS A 88 -7.56 7.16 10.54
CA HIS A 88 -6.79 6.09 11.17
C HIS A 88 -5.28 6.38 11.17
N TYR A 89 -4.73 6.78 10.02
CA TYR A 89 -3.31 7.13 9.92
C TYR A 89 -2.99 8.34 10.82
N GLY A 90 -3.81 9.38 10.80
CA GLY A 90 -3.63 10.57 11.64
C GLY A 90 -3.64 10.22 13.13
N LYS A 91 -4.57 9.36 13.55
CA LYS A 91 -4.67 8.87 14.93
C LYS A 91 -3.41 8.10 15.33
N ARG A 92 -2.96 7.14 14.52
CA ARG A 92 -1.73 6.37 14.80
C ARG A 92 -0.50 7.26 14.95
N VAL A 93 -0.36 8.28 14.09
CA VAL A 93 0.75 9.24 14.19
C VAL A 93 0.65 10.08 15.46
N SER A 94 -0.53 10.60 15.80
CA SER A 94 -0.73 11.44 17.00
C SER A 94 -0.57 10.67 18.31
N GLU A 95 -0.90 9.40 18.33
CA GLU A 95 -0.76 8.52 19.51
C GLU A 95 0.67 7.91 19.64
N GLY A 96 1.58 8.24 18.71
CA GLY A 96 2.91 7.63 18.68
C GLY A 96 2.88 6.12 18.38
N ALA A 97 1.80 5.62 17.77
CA ALA A 97 1.62 4.20 17.43
C ALA A 97 2.30 3.81 16.11
N THR A 98 3.24 4.63 15.63
CA THR A 98 4.10 4.35 14.47
C THR A 98 5.55 4.62 14.83
N LEU A 99 6.48 3.89 14.22
CA LEU A 99 7.92 4.12 14.42
C LEU A 99 8.35 5.47 13.86
N LYS A 100 8.03 5.72 12.59
CA LYS A 100 8.42 6.93 11.84
C LYS A 100 7.29 7.49 10.97
N GLY A 101 6.05 7.09 11.19
CA GLY A 101 4.90 7.48 10.39
C GLY A 101 4.94 7.00 8.93
N LYS A 102 5.70 5.95 8.62
CA LYS A 102 5.75 5.38 7.27
C LYS A 102 4.58 4.44 7.06
N ALA A 103 3.84 4.66 5.99
CA ALA A 103 2.73 3.82 5.59
C ALA A 103 2.76 3.54 4.10
N MET A 104 2.32 2.35 3.71
CA MET A 104 2.11 1.98 2.31
C MET A 104 0.64 1.62 2.11
N PHE A 105 0.03 2.18 1.07
CA PHE A 105 -1.34 1.87 0.68
C PHE A 105 -1.33 1.10 -0.65
N VAL A 106 -1.85 -0.12 -0.64
CA VAL A 106 -1.86 -1.04 -1.78
C VAL A 106 -3.23 -1.03 -2.42
N CYS A 107 -3.32 -0.60 -3.67
CA CYS A 107 -4.55 -0.54 -4.47
C CYS A 107 -4.59 -1.65 -5.53
N SER A 108 -5.78 -1.96 -6.04
CA SER A 108 -5.98 -3.00 -7.05
C SER A 108 -5.57 -2.54 -8.46
N THR A 109 -5.92 -1.31 -8.86
CA THR A 109 -5.58 -0.76 -10.17
C THR A 109 -4.98 0.64 -10.08
N ARG A 110 -4.44 1.11 -11.20
CA ARG A 110 -3.83 2.43 -11.34
C ARG A 110 -4.84 3.56 -11.20
N GLU A 111 -6.02 3.37 -11.80
CA GLU A 111 -7.14 4.32 -11.77
C GLU A 111 -7.65 4.48 -10.34
N ILE A 112 -7.84 3.36 -9.62
CA ILE A 112 -8.26 3.35 -8.21
C ILE A 112 -7.20 4.04 -7.34
N ALA A 113 -5.91 3.76 -7.56
CA ALA A 113 -4.82 4.41 -6.83
C ALA A 113 -4.80 5.93 -7.07
N TYR A 114 -5.03 6.37 -8.31
CA TYR A 114 -5.08 7.78 -8.65
C TYR A 114 -6.30 8.49 -8.05
N ASP A 115 -7.47 7.88 -8.12
CA ASP A 115 -8.68 8.45 -7.55
C ASP A 115 -8.60 8.51 -6.01
N LEU A 116 -8.06 7.47 -5.38
CA LEU A 116 -7.78 7.48 -3.94
C LEU A 116 -6.79 8.59 -3.56
N TYR A 117 -5.69 8.75 -4.29
CA TYR A 117 -4.71 9.82 -4.07
C TYR A 117 -5.36 11.18 -4.12
N ARG A 118 -6.19 11.46 -5.13
CA ARG A 118 -6.90 12.73 -5.27
C ARG A 118 -7.84 13.01 -4.10
N ARG A 119 -8.56 12.00 -3.61
CA ARG A 119 -9.45 12.12 -2.45
C ARG A 119 -8.67 12.40 -1.17
N ILE A 120 -7.60 11.64 -0.92
CA ILE A 120 -6.75 11.84 0.26
C ILE A 120 -6.14 13.25 0.24
N THR A 121 -5.61 13.70 -0.89
CA THR A 121 -4.99 15.04 -1.00
C THR A 121 -6.02 16.17 -0.93
N ALA A 122 -7.28 15.93 -1.32
CA ALA A 122 -8.37 16.87 -1.10
C ALA A 122 -8.76 16.97 0.39
N LEU A 123 -8.76 15.84 1.12
CA LEU A 123 -9.02 15.81 2.58
C LEU A 123 -7.85 16.37 3.39
N ARG A 124 -6.62 16.22 2.91
CA ARG A 124 -5.38 16.67 3.56
C ARG A 124 -4.46 17.42 2.60
N PRO A 125 -4.81 18.63 2.18
CA PRO A 125 -4.00 19.40 1.23
C PRO A 125 -2.58 19.66 1.70
N GLU A 126 -2.36 19.71 3.02
CA GLU A 126 -1.03 19.88 3.62
C GLU A 126 -0.09 18.69 3.38
N TRP A 127 -0.61 17.49 3.09
CA TRP A 127 0.21 16.33 2.75
C TRP A 127 0.80 16.41 1.34
N ASN A 128 0.21 17.24 0.48
CA ASN A 128 0.71 17.52 -0.86
C ASN A 128 1.69 18.70 -0.91
N ARG A 129 2.02 19.29 0.24
CA ARG A 129 3.04 20.35 0.30
C ARG A 129 4.44 19.76 0.25
N VAL A 130 5.27 20.32 -0.61
CA VAL A 130 6.69 19.97 -0.72
C VAL A 130 7.44 20.54 0.48
N ARG A 131 8.21 19.69 1.18
CA ARG A 131 9.10 20.06 2.29
C ARG A 131 10.43 19.34 2.14
N GLU A 132 11.52 19.96 2.61
CA GLU A 132 12.86 19.36 2.57
C GLU A 132 12.97 18.12 3.48
N ALA A 133 12.31 18.16 4.61
CA ALA A 133 12.33 17.09 5.60
C ALA A 133 11.02 17.05 6.40
N GLU A 134 10.90 16.06 7.26
CA GLU A 134 9.85 15.99 8.27
C GLU A 134 9.93 17.19 9.23
N GLU A 135 8.80 17.68 9.67
CA GLU A 135 8.70 18.78 10.59
C GLU A 135 9.36 18.42 11.95
N GLY A 136 10.24 19.30 12.43
CA GLY A 136 10.99 19.07 13.67
C GLY A 136 12.20 18.14 13.54
N ALA A 137 12.51 17.62 12.35
CA ALA A 137 13.67 16.76 12.15
C ALA A 137 14.99 17.51 12.33
N VAL A 138 15.88 16.98 13.17
CA VAL A 138 17.26 17.46 13.29
C VAL A 138 18.10 16.83 12.19
N LEU A 139 18.57 17.64 11.25
CA LEU A 139 19.32 17.20 10.08
C LEU A 139 20.84 17.29 10.29
N SER A 140 21.54 16.19 10.05
CA SER A 140 22.99 16.18 9.89
C SER A 140 23.39 16.73 8.51
N ASP A 141 24.69 17.01 8.32
CA ASP A 141 25.21 17.44 7.01
C ASP A 141 25.05 16.36 5.94
N LYS A 142 25.01 15.09 6.33
CA LYS A 142 24.67 13.97 5.44
C LYS A 142 23.20 14.04 5.02
N ASP A 143 22.28 14.23 5.97
CA ASP A 143 20.85 14.35 5.69
C ASP A 143 20.56 15.50 4.71
N LYS A 144 21.15 16.68 4.93
CA LYS A 144 20.98 17.85 4.05
C LYS A 144 21.43 17.59 2.59
N ARG A 145 22.38 16.70 2.38
CA ARG A 145 22.83 16.30 1.04
C ARG A 145 21.93 15.26 0.39
N GLU A 146 21.42 14.32 1.18
CA GLU A 146 20.65 13.17 0.71
C GLU A 146 19.16 13.46 0.56
N LEU A 147 18.60 14.27 1.47
CA LEU A 147 17.18 14.65 1.43
C LEU A 147 16.91 15.59 0.26
N LYS A 148 15.75 15.40 -0.35
CA LYS A 148 15.25 16.28 -1.42
C LYS A 148 13.84 16.72 -1.05
N PRO A 149 13.49 17.98 -1.39
CA PRO A 149 12.13 18.47 -1.21
C PRO A 149 11.11 17.55 -1.86
N ILE A 150 10.14 17.11 -1.09
CA ILE A 150 9.13 16.12 -1.53
C ILE A 150 7.83 16.29 -0.74
N GLU A 151 6.72 15.87 -1.31
CA GLU A 151 5.42 15.79 -0.66
C GLU A 151 5.39 14.64 0.36
N ARG A 152 4.47 14.73 1.32
CA ARG A 152 4.29 13.68 2.33
C ARG A 152 3.69 12.40 1.75
N ILE A 153 2.87 12.53 0.72
CA ILE A 153 2.20 11.43 0.02
C ILE A 153 2.58 11.41 -1.46
N LYS A 154 2.93 10.25 -1.99
CA LYS A 154 3.22 10.05 -3.41
C LYS A 154 2.67 8.73 -3.90
N MET A 155 2.29 8.70 -5.18
CA MET A 155 2.05 7.45 -5.89
C MET A 155 3.37 6.90 -6.44
N VAL A 156 3.57 5.58 -6.33
CA VAL A 156 4.75 4.89 -6.83
C VAL A 156 4.31 3.76 -7.75
N MET A 157 4.35 4.03 -9.04
CA MET A 157 4.05 3.08 -10.11
C MET A 157 4.77 3.47 -11.40
N THR A 158 4.80 2.57 -12.38
CA THR A 158 5.35 2.89 -13.71
C THR A 158 4.40 3.80 -14.47
N ARG A 159 4.93 4.64 -15.35
CA ARG A 159 4.12 5.36 -16.34
C ARG A 159 3.52 4.37 -17.35
N ASP A 160 2.35 4.69 -17.84
CA ASP A 160 1.75 4.07 -19.00
C ASP A 160 1.44 5.17 -20.06
N LYS A 161 1.53 4.80 -21.35
CA LYS A 161 1.24 5.73 -22.46
C LYS A 161 -0.23 6.17 -22.46
N ASP A 162 -1.10 5.34 -21.90
CA ASP A 162 -2.54 5.59 -21.85
C ASP A 162 -2.95 6.31 -20.55
N ASP A 163 -1.98 6.66 -19.68
CA ASP A 163 -2.25 7.46 -18.49
C ASP A 163 -2.76 8.88 -18.88
N PRO A 164 -3.72 9.43 -18.13
CA PRO A 164 -4.00 10.85 -18.21
C PRO A 164 -2.73 11.68 -18.01
N LYS A 165 -2.60 12.79 -18.75
CA LYS A 165 -1.37 13.61 -18.76
C LYS A 165 -0.91 13.98 -17.34
N GLU A 166 -1.83 14.38 -16.48
CA GLU A 166 -1.51 14.73 -15.07
C GLU A 166 -0.89 13.56 -14.31
N LEU A 167 -1.46 12.37 -14.45
CA LEU A 167 -0.95 11.16 -13.83
C LEU A 167 0.41 10.79 -14.41
N PHE A 168 0.55 10.84 -15.75
CA PHE A 168 1.80 10.55 -16.44
C PHE A 168 2.94 11.46 -15.95
N ASP A 169 2.69 12.77 -15.85
CA ASP A 169 3.68 13.74 -15.39
C ASP A 169 4.03 13.53 -13.90
N MET A 170 3.04 13.23 -13.07
CA MET A 170 3.20 12.99 -11.63
C MET A 170 4.06 11.76 -11.33
N LEU A 171 3.95 10.69 -12.11
CA LEU A 171 4.65 9.43 -11.88
C LEU A 171 6.14 9.49 -12.20
N GLY A 172 6.56 10.45 -13.01
CA GLY A 172 7.96 10.63 -13.36
C GLY A 172 8.60 9.46 -14.12
N THR A 173 9.90 9.52 -14.30
CA THR A 173 10.71 8.51 -15.00
C THR A 173 11.12 7.35 -14.07
N LYS A 174 11.87 6.38 -14.62
CA LYS A 174 12.49 5.32 -13.83
C LYS A 174 13.51 5.88 -12.82
N GLU A 175 14.24 6.91 -13.22
CA GLU A 175 15.21 7.60 -12.37
C GLU A 175 14.51 8.34 -11.22
N ASP A 176 13.37 8.96 -11.48
CA ASP A 176 12.59 9.62 -10.44
C ASP A 176 12.04 8.61 -9.43
N ARG A 177 11.60 7.43 -9.87
CA ARG A 177 11.21 6.35 -8.95
C ARG A 177 12.36 5.86 -8.06
N LYS A 178 13.60 5.80 -8.58
CA LYS A 178 14.78 5.49 -7.75
C LYS A 178 15.04 6.58 -6.68
N LYS A 179 14.76 7.84 -7.02
CA LYS A 179 14.83 8.94 -6.03
C LYS A 179 13.74 8.78 -4.97
N LEU A 180 12.49 8.44 -5.38
CA LEU A 180 11.40 8.16 -4.45
C LEU A 180 11.75 6.99 -3.50
N ASP A 181 12.35 5.92 -4.01
CA ASP A 181 12.83 4.78 -3.21
C ASP A 181 13.80 5.25 -2.10
N ARG A 182 14.82 6.03 -2.47
CA ARG A 182 15.78 6.57 -1.51
C ARG A 182 15.13 7.49 -0.48
N GLN A 183 14.21 8.36 -0.93
CA GLN A 183 13.49 9.28 -0.02
C GLN A 183 12.57 8.50 0.92
N PHE A 184 11.88 7.47 0.44
CA PHE A 184 11.01 6.66 1.30
C PHE A 184 11.80 5.84 2.33
N LYS A 185 13.02 5.42 2.02
CA LYS A 185 13.91 4.73 2.97
C LYS A 185 14.49 5.64 4.03
N ASN A 186 14.66 6.94 3.73
CA ASN A 186 15.18 7.89 4.71
C ASN A 186 14.09 8.28 5.72
N GLU A 187 14.34 8.02 7.00
CA GLU A 187 13.38 8.25 8.09
C GLU A 187 13.03 9.73 8.28
N LYS A 188 13.97 10.63 7.99
CA LYS A 188 13.80 12.09 8.15
C LYS A 188 13.14 12.75 6.94
N SER A 189 12.94 12.01 5.83
CA SER A 189 12.25 12.52 4.66
C SER A 189 10.80 12.88 4.99
N ASN A 190 10.29 13.94 4.34
CA ASN A 190 8.89 14.27 4.39
C ASN A 190 8.00 13.20 3.73
N PHE A 191 8.55 12.34 2.88
CA PHE A 191 7.80 11.27 2.21
C PHE A 191 7.45 10.14 3.19
N LYS A 192 6.20 10.10 3.63
CA LYS A 192 5.69 9.17 4.64
C LYS A 192 4.68 8.18 4.11
N ILE A 193 3.91 8.51 3.07
CA ILE A 193 2.81 7.70 2.57
C ILE A 193 3.04 7.37 1.10
N ALA A 194 3.22 6.09 0.80
CA ALA A 194 3.36 5.60 -0.57
C ALA A 194 2.07 4.88 -1.01
N ILE A 195 1.45 5.32 -2.11
CA ILE A 195 0.35 4.60 -2.75
C ILE A 195 0.93 3.78 -3.90
N VAL A 196 0.69 2.48 -3.87
CA VAL A 196 1.24 1.51 -4.83
C VAL A 196 0.15 0.59 -5.38
N VAL A 197 0.43 -0.09 -6.50
CA VAL A 197 -0.40 -1.18 -7.02
C VAL A 197 0.32 -2.51 -6.85
N ASP A 198 1.45 -2.70 -7.53
CA ASP A 198 2.27 -3.92 -7.44
C ASP A 198 3.73 -3.64 -7.04
N MET A 199 4.16 -2.38 -7.23
CA MET A 199 5.52 -1.99 -6.89
C MET A 199 5.76 -2.01 -5.38
N TRP A 200 6.98 -2.38 -4.99
CA TRP A 200 7.43 -2.46 -3.60
C TRP A 200 6.80 -3.56 -2.75
N LEU A 201 5.88 -4.35 -3.30
CA LEU A 201 5.33 -5.51 -2.58
C LEU A 201 6.35 -6.63 -2.44
N THR A 202 7.31 -6.72 -3.37
CA THR A 202 8.40 -7.70 -3.33
C THR A 202 9.75 -7.00 -3.48
N GLY A 203 10.79 -7.52 -2.82
CA GLY A 203 12.17 -7.04 -2.97
C GLY A 203 12.47 -5.63 -2.45
N PHE A 204 11.51 -4.95 -1.83
CA PHE A 204 11.67 -3.59 -1.28
C PHE A 204 11.78 -3.64 0.25
N ASP A 205 12.86 -3.07 0.78
CA ASP A 205 13.17 -3.09 2.19
C ASP A 205 13.17 -1.68 2.78
N VAL A 206 12.29 -1.45 3.77
CA VAL A 206 12.17 -0.20 4.51
C VAL A 206 11.94 -0.52 5.99
N PRO A 207 12.99 -0.55 6.81
CA PRO A 207 12.87 -0.89 8.23
C PRO A 207 11.90 0.00 9.02
N SER A 208 11.71 1.24 8.58
CA SER A 208 10.79 2.19 9.18
C SER A 208 9.34 2.10 8.68
N LEU A 209 9.03 1.17 7.76
CA LEU A 209 7.66 0.90 7.32
C LEU A 209 6.96 0.02 8.35
N ASP A 210 6.03 0.56 9.08
CA ASP A 210 5.31 -0.15 10.14
C ASP A 210 3.84 -0.41 9.83
N THR A 211 3.29 0.22 8.82
CA THR A 211 1.87 0.08 8.51
C THR A 211 1.64 -0.13 7.01
N ILE A 212 0.90 -1.17 6.67
CA ILE A 212 0.43 -1.43 5.30
C ILE A 212 -1.10 -1.47 5.31
N TYR A 213 -1.70 -0.65 4.45
CA TYR A 213 -3.13 -0.69 4.14
C TYR A 213 -3.31 -1.46 2.84
N ILE A 214 -4.16 -2.46 2.84
CA ILE A 214 -4.38 -3.34 1.69
C ILE A 214 -5.83 -3.21 1.25
N ASP A 215 -6.04 -2.58 0.10
CA ASP A 215 -7.35 -2.46 -0.58
C ASP A 215 -7.27 -3.15 -1.94
N LYS A 216 -6.88 -4.40 -1.91
CA LYS A 216 -6.63 -5.24 -3.08
C LYS A 216 -6.84 -6.71 -2.74
N PRO A 217 -7.49 -7.51 -3.61
CA PRO A 217 -7.44 -8.96 -3.52
C PRO A 217 -5.99 -9.44 -3.63
N ILE A 218 -5.48 -10.05 -2.58
CA ILE A 218 -4.10 -10.59 -2.57
C ILE A 218 -4.16 -12.08 -2.29
N GLN A 219 -3.60 -12.89 -3.20
CA GLN A 219 -3.45 -14.33 -3.00
C GLN A 219 -2.50 -14.62 -1.82
N GLN A 220 -2.71 -15.75 -1.15
CA GLN A 220 -2.00 -16.14 0.08
C GLN A 220 -0.48 -15.93 0.03
N HIS A 221 0.19 -16.38 -1.04
CA HIS A 221 1.62 -16.22 -1.18
C HIS A 221 2.06 -14.76 -1.27
N ASN A 222 1.37 -13.96 -2.06
CA ASN A 222 1.65 -12.53 -2.21
C ASN A 222 1.29 -11.75 -0.93
N LEU A 223 0.26 -12.19 -0.18
CA LEU A 223 -0.09 -11.61 1.10
C LEU A 223 1.05 -11.78 2.10
N ILE A 224 1.58 -13.00 2.26
CA ILE A 224 2.70 -13.27 3.16
C ILE A 224 3.91 -12.42 2.79
N GLN A 225 4.24 -12.30 1.49
CA GLN A 225 5.34 -11.46 1.02
C GLN A 225 5.11 -9.97 1.33
N THR A 226 3.88 -9.50 1.19
CA THR A 226 3.51 -8.10 1.45
C THR A 226 3.60 -7.78 2.95
N ILE A 227 3.01 -8.62 3.81
CA ILE A 227 3.01 -8.38 5.26
C ILE A 227 4.40 -8.56 5.88
N SER A 228 5.27 -9.40 5.31
CA SER A 228 6.66 -9.54 5.78
C SER A 228 7.48 -8.24 5.68
N ARG A 229 6.96 -7.21 4.98
CA ARG A 229 7.60 -5.89 4.87
C ARG A 229 7.53 -5.09 6.16
N VAL A 230 6.53 -5.32 7.00
CA VAL A 230 6.35 -4.65 8.31
C VAL A 230 6.77 -5.52 9.49
N ASN A 231 7.31 -6.70 9.22
CA ASN A 231 7.73 -7.69 10.23
C ASN A 231 9.25 -7.68 10.42
N ARG A 232 9.79 -6.54 10.85
CA ARG A 232 11.24 -6.38 11.08
C ARG A 232 11.55 -5.59 12.33
#